data_2e8c7865b2f12d1ffb3954ab0c9ce5f6
#
_entry.id   2e8c7865b2f12d1ffb3954ab0c9ce5f6
#
_cell.length_a   1.000
_cell.length_b   1.000
_cell.length_c   1.000
_cell.angle_alpha   90.00
_cell.angle_beta   90.00
_cell.angle_gamma   90.00
#
_symmetry.space_group_name_H-M   'P 1'
#
loop_
_entity.id
_entity.type
_entity.pdbx_description
1 polymer ?
#
loop_
_entity_poly.entity_id
_entity_poly.type
_entity_poly.pdbx_seq_one_letter_code
_entity_poly.pdbx_strand_id
1 'polypeptide(L)'
;DYLHRDCYITAQNYSKDTFVLIERLGTNFLPFLFSFKRILDLISSKIPFFPNNFSDRLMQFVGLLLPNHLPKKMDNFRDKFEHHWIIEMTDEGITEARDYFVKFFKGKNADFFECNETESKKAMLHRYVSAGAFGRYFLMNENKVGEMITIDVAFSRNQKKWFEKLPEKLNKLFIKKLYYGHLFCHVFHHNYILKKGVCPDKTMSEILKIYDKIGAEYPAEHNVGHEYKAKSHLEKFYRGLDPTNFFNPGIGKTSKKINWK
;
A
#
# COMPACT_ATOMS: atom_id res chain seq x y z
N ASP A 1 -17.79 15.06 -2.45
CA ASP A 1 -18.41 15.67 -3.62
C ASP A 1 -18.55 17.21 -3.52
N TYR A 2 -17.69 17.84 -2.74
CA TYR A 2 -17.71 19.31 -2.56
C TYR A 2 -16.65 20.03 -3.39
N LEU A 3 -15.73 19.29 -4.02
CA LEU A 3 -14.67 19.82 -4.87
C LEU A 3 -14.88 19.39 -6.32
N HIS A 4 -14.43 20.21 -7.24
CA HIS A 4 -14.57 19.97 -8.67
C HIS A 4 -13.78 18.71 -9.10
N ARG A 5 -14.48 17.69 -9.60
CA ARG A 5 -13.89 16.36 -9.87
C ARG A 5 -12.76 16.42 -10.88
N ASP A 6 -12.92 17.21 -11.93
CA ASP A 6 -11.98 17.25 -13.05
C ASP A 6 -10.62 17.87 -12.65
N CYS A 7 -10.58 18.58 -11.52
CA CYS A 7 -9.36 19.17 -10.98
C CYS A 7 -8.61 18.23 -10.01
N TYR A 8 -9.15 17.05 -9.68
CA TYR A 8 -8.45 16.07 -8.88
C TYR A 8 -7.59 15.18 -9.77
N ILE A 9 -6.29 15.10 -9.48
CA ILE A 9 -5.37 14.20 -10.15
C ILE A 9 -5.20 12.92 -9.32
N THR A 10 -4.93 13.06 -8.02
CA THR A 10 -4.79 11.90 -7.12
C THR A 10 -5.11 12.27 -5.68
N ALA A 11 -5.59 11.27 -4.92
CA ALA A 11 -5.70 11.36 -3.48
C ALA A 11 -5.24 10.03 -2.86
N GLN A 12 -4.19 10.09 -2.07
CA GLN A 12 -3.58 8.94 -1.40
C GLN A 12 -3.67 9.13 0.10
N ASN A 13 -3.95 8.05 0.83
CA ASN A 13 -3.95 8.08 2.28
C ASN A 13 -3.00 7.03 2.87
N TYR A 14 -2.45 7.34 4.02
CA TYR A 14 -1.49 6.51 4.73
C TYR A 14 -1.79 6.51 6.23
N SER A 15 -1.65 5.36 6.89
CA SER A 15 -1.52 5.32 8.34
C SER A 15 -0.13 5.81 8.75
N LYS A 16 0.00 6.29 9.97
CA LYS A 16 1.29 6.75 10.52
C LYS A 16 2.38 5.67 10.44
N ASP A 17 2.06 4.43 10.78
CA ASP A 17 3.02 3.32 10.70
C ASP A 17 3.51 3.07 9.28
N THR A 18 2.62 3.12 8.30
CA THR A 18 2.97 3.01 6.88
C THR A 18 3.86 4.17 6.46
N PHE A 19 3.51 5.39 6.84
CA PHE A 19 4.26 6.59 6.51
C PHE A 19 5.69 6.54 7.07
N VAL A 20 5.85 6.18 8.33
CA VAL A 20 7.16 6.05 8.98
C VAL A 20 8.00 4.94 8.33
N LEU A 21 7.37 3.83 7.96
CA LEU A 21 8.07 2.73 7.30
C LEU A 21 8.63 3.16 5.94
N ILE A 22 7.82 3.80 5.11
CA ILE A 22 8.23 4.29 3.79
C ILE A 22 9.37 5.31 3.92
N GLU A 23 9.26 6.23 4.87
CA GLU A 23 10.29 7.24 5.12
C GLU A 23 11.65 6.62 5.49
N ARG A 24 11.66 5.63 6.37
CA ARG A 24 12.90 4.95 6.81
C ARG A 24 13.56 4.14 5.71
N LEU A 25 12.78 3.58 4.79
CA LEU A 25 13.26 2.72 3.73
C LEU A 25 13.44 3.46 2.40
N GLY A 26 12.84 4.64 2.27
CA GLY A 26 12.97 5.50 1.11
C GLY A 26 14.15 6.47 1.23
N THR A 27 14.67 6.92 0.11
CA THR A 27 15.72 7.94 0.01
C THR A 27 15.65 8.65 -1.33
N ASN A 28 16.06 9.92 -1.37
CA ASN A 28 16.21 10.68 -2.62
C ASN A 28 17.18 10.04 -3.63
N PHE A 29 18.10 9.22 -3.14
CA PHE A 29 19.11 8.53 -3.94
C PHE A 29 18.69 7.11 -4.34
N LEU A 30 17.45 6.74 -4.15
CA LEU A 30 16.96 5.41 -4.43
C LEU A 30 17.27 4.93 -5.87
N PRO A 31 17.01 5.71 -6.93
CA PRO A 31 17.36 5.31 -8.29
C PRO A 31 18.86 5.03 -8.48
N PHE A 32 19.71 5.86 -7.87
CA PHE A 32 21.15 5.69 -7.90
C PHE A 32 21.57 4.43 -7.13
N LEU A 33 21.02 4.20 -5.95
CA LEU A 33 21.30 2.99 -5.16
C LEU A 33 20.87 1.72 -5.90
N PHE A 34 19.76 1.73 -6.62
CA PHE A 34 19.33 0.58 -7.43
C PHE A 34 20.27 0.28 -8.60
N SER A 35 20.86 1.28 -9.23
CA SER A 35 21.86 1.03 -10.28
C SER A 35 23.11 0.35 -9.71
N PHE A 36 23.52 0.68 -8.51
CA PHE A 36 24.62 0.01 -7.80
C PHE A 36 24.25 -1.38 -7.27
N LYS A 37 23.00 -1.63 -6.92
CA LYS A 37 22.55 -2.92 -6.39
C LYS A 37 22.92 -4.06 -7.32
N ARG A 38 22.70 -3.91 -8.62
CA ARG A 38 23.02 -4.93 -9.62
C ARG A 38 24.51 -5.31 -9.63
N ILE A 39 25.38 -4.34 -9.45
CA ILE A 39 26.83 -4.56 -9.37
C ILE A 39 27.18 -5.26 -8.05
N LEU A 40 26.61 -4.82 -6.95
CA LEU A 40 26.81 -5.42 -5.63
C LEU A 40 26.30 -6.86 -5.57
N ASP A 41 25.17 -7.16 -6.19
CA ASP A 41 24.62 -8.52 -6.28
C ASP A 41 25.55 -9.45 -7.09
N LEU A 42 26.13 -8.95 -8.20
CA LEU A 42 27.11 -9.69 -9.00
C LEU A 42 28.40 -9.97 -8.22
N ILE A 43 28.86 -9.02 -7.42
CA ILE A 43 30.07 -9.20 -6.59
C ILE A 43 29.78 -10.15 -5.43
N SER A 44 28.69 -9.92 -4.70
CA SER A 44 28.35 -10.71 -3.53
C SER A 44 28.02 -12.17 -3.86
N SER A 45 27.43 -12.43 -5.02
CA SER A 45 27.17 -13.81 -5.49
C SER A 45 28.43 -14.64 -5.76
N LYS A 46 29.57 -14.00 -5.97
CA LYS A 46 30.87 -14.67 -6.20
C LYS A 46 31.68 -14.88 -4.92
N ILE A 47 31.25 -14.30 -3.82
CA ILE A 47 31.98 -14.39 -2.53
C ILE A 47 31.15 -15.17 -1.53
N PRO A 48 31.54 -16.40 -1.17
CA PRO A 48 30.72 -17.30 -0.38
C PRO A 48 30.46 -16.87 1.09
N PHE A 49 31.18 -15.83 1.56
CA PHE A 49 31.00 -15.30 2.92
C PHE A 49 29.95 -14.21 3.04
N PHE A 50 29.44 -13.68 1.93
CA PHE A 50 28.40 -12.66 2.00
C PHE A 50 27.01 -13.29 2.08
N PRO A 51 26.15 -12.82 2.98
CA PRO A 51 24.74 -13.26 3.01
C PRO A 51 24.00 -12.83 1.74
N ASN A 52 23.01 -13.61 1.33
CA ASN A 52 22.24 -13.36 0.09
C ASN A 52 21.61 -11.96 0.01
N ASN A 53 21.37 -11.29 1.14
CA ASN A 53 20.80 -9.94 1.25
C ASN A 53 21.85 -8.88 1.58
N PHE A 54 23.15 -9.14 1.34
CA PHE A 54 24.24 -8.19 1.66
C PHE A 54 24.06 -6.83 0.98
N SER A 55 23.75 -6.83 -0.33
CA SER A 55 23.53 -5.60 -1.08
C SER A 55 22.37 -4.77 -0.52
N ASP A 56 21.27 -5.41 -0.12
CA ASP A 56 20.12 -4.73 0.49
C ASP A 56 20.47 -4.14 1.86
N ARG A 57 21.25 -4.87 2.67
CA ARG A 57 21.74 -4.36 3.97
C ARG A 57 22.68 -3.19 3.80
N LEU A 58 23.62 -3.28 2.86
CA LEU A 58 24.53 -2.18 2.55
C LEU A 58 23.77 -0.94 2.07
N MET A 59 22.82 -1.12 1.15
CA MET A 59 21.97 -0.05 0.66
C MET A 59 21.13 0.57 1.79
N GLN A 60 20.64 -0.23 2.73
CA GLN A 60 19.92 0.27 3.90
C GLN A 60 20.83 1.11 4.79
N PHE A 61 22.03 0.62 5.07
CA PHE A 61 23.02 1.36 5.85
C PHE A 61 23.36 2.71 5.20
N VAL A 62 23.66 2.70 3.90
CA VAL A 62 23.92 3.93 3.14
C VAL A 62 22.70 4.85 3.15
N GLY A 63 21.49 4.30 2.97
CA GLY A 63 20.25 5.08 3.03
C GLY A 63 20.00 5.77 4.37
N LEU A 64 20.46 5.18 5.49
CA LEU A 64 20.37 5.82 6.81
C LEU A 64 21.32 7.01 6.99
N LEU A 65 22.40 7.04 6.21
CA LEU A 65 23.36 8.15 6.21
C LEU A 65 22.95 9.31 5.29
N LEU A 66 22.00 9.07 4.41
CA LEU A 66 21.52 10.06 3.45
C LEU A 66 20.37 10.87 4.03
N PRO A 67 20.18 12.12 3.57
CA PRO A 67 19.05 12.94 4.00
C PRO A 67 17.72 12.27 3.65
N ASN A 68 16.73 12.43 4.53
CA ASN A 68 15.36 12.02 4.27
C ASN A 68 14.84 12.69 2.99
N HIS A 69 14.08 11.92 2.19
CA HIS A 69 13.48 12.46 0.96
C HIS A 69 12.28 13.37 1.24
N LEU A 70 11.67 13.27 2.41
CA LEU A 70 10.47 14.03 2.73
C LEU A 70 10.76 15.51 3.02
N PRO A 71 9.84 16.41 2.67
CA PRO A 71 9.88 17.78 3.14
C PRO A 71 9.73 17.86 4.66
N LYS A 72 10.45 18.79 5.30
CA LYS A 72 10.36 18.99 6.77
C LYS A 72 8.91 19.23 7.26
N LYS A 73 8.07 19.86 6.45
CA LYS A 73 6.66 20.04 6.79
C LYS A 73 5.93 18.71 6.92
N MET A 74 6.23 17.73 6.06
CA MET A 74 5.64 16.38 6.15
C MET A 74 6.11 15.65 7.41
N ASP A 75 7.38 15.79 7.80
CA ASP A 75 7.89 15.21 9.04
C ASP A 75 7.12 15.73 10.27
N ASN A 76 6.88 17.04 10.31
CA ASN A 76 6.12 17.65 11.39
C ASN A 76 4.66 17.13 11.44
N PHE A 77 4.03 16.96 10.28
CA PHE A 77 2.67 16.42 10.19
C PHE A 77 2.61 14.95 10.59
N ARG A 78 3.59 14.13 10.16
CA ARG A 78 3.72 12.73 10.58
C ARG A 78 3.71 12.58 12.09
N ASP A 79 4.44 13.43 12.79
CA ASP A 79 4.54 13.35 14.24
C ASP A 79 3.29 13.84 14.96
N LYS A 80 2.54 14.75 14.32
CA LYS A 80 1.35 15.38 14.89
C LYS A 80 0.06 14.57 14.67
N PHE A 81 -0.06 13.86 13.54
CA PHE A 81 -1.31 13.21 13.14
C PHE A 81 -1.12 11.72 12.88
N GLU A 82 -2.19 10.93 13.09
CA GLU A 82 -2.21 9.48 12.87
C GLU A 82 -2.47 9.12 11.40
N HIS A 83 -3.25 9.93 10.67
CA HIS A 83 -3.64 9.70 9.29
C HIS A 83 -3.16 10.83 8.39
N HIS A 84 -2.64 10.47 7.21
CA HIS A 84 -2.07 11.42 6.27
C HIS A 84 -2.67 11.23 4.89
N TRP A 85 -3.01 12.34 4.25
CA TRP A 85 -3.49 12.37 2.88
C TRP A 85 -2.55 13.21 2.04
N ILE A 86 -2.19 12.69 0.87
CA ILE A 86 -1.53 13.44 -0.20
C ILE A 86 -2.57 13.63 -1.29
N ILE A 87 -2.91 14.88 -1.58
CA ILE A 87 -3.91 15.26 -2.57
C ILE A 87 -3.24 16.15 -3.61
N GLU A 88 -3.39 15.80 -4.87
CA GLU A 88 -2.90 16.58 -6.01
C GLU A 88 -4.08 17.22 -6.73
N MET A 89 -4.00 18.52 -6.91
CA MET A 89 -5.03 19.35 -7.54
C MET A 89 -4.41 20.14 -8.68
N THR A 90 -5.25 20.56 -9.64
CA THR A 90 -4.85 21.42 -10.76
C THR A 90 -5.86 22.55 -10.95
N ASP A 91 -5.44 23.55 -11.68
CA ASP A 91 -6.25 24.69 -12.14
C ASP A 91 -7.06 25.37 -11.01
N GLU A 92 -8.31 25.74 -11.26
CA GLU A 92 -9.18 26.37 -10.26
C GLU A 92 -9.48 25.46 -9.06
N GLY A 93 -9.33 24.15 -9.20
CA GLY A 93 -9.46 23.19 -8.09
C GLY A 93 -8.47 23.42 -6.95
N ILE A 94 -7.32 24.03 -7.21
CA ILE A 94 -6.34 24.41 -6.18
C ILE A 94 -6.96 25.39 -5.18
N THR A 95 -7.58 26.45 -5.69
CA THR A 95 -8.22 27.48 -4.85
C THR A 95 -9.43 26.93 -4.13
N GLU A 96 -10.28 26.18 -4.84
CA GLU A 96 -11.46 25.54 -4.26
C GLU A 96 -11.09 24.59 -3.12
N ALA A 97 -10.07 23.74 -3.32
CA ALA A 97 -9.59 22.81 -2.30
C ALA A 97 -9.03 23.54 -1.07
N ARG A 98 -8.24 24.60 -1.28
CA ARG A 98 -7.71 25.42 -0.20
C ARG A 98 -8.82 25.98 0.67
N ASP A 99 -9.80 26.64 0.05
CA ASP A 99 -10.93 27.27 0.74
C ASP A 99 -11.78 26.22 1.48
N TYR A 100 -11.97 25.06 0.85
CA TYR A 100 -12.67 23.94 1.47
C TYR A 100 -11.93 23.43 2.70
N PHE A 101 -10.65 23.15 2.62
CA PHE A 101 -9.88 22.59 3.74
C PHE A 101 -9.73 23.57 4.89
N VAL A 102 -9.56 24.86 4.63
CA VAL A 102 -9.58 25.89 5.67
C VAL A 102 -10.88 25.84 6.48
N LYS A 103 -12.02 25.75 5.80
CA LYS A 103 -13.33 25.66 6.45
C LYS A 103 -13.53 24.29 7.13
N PHE A 104 -13.16 23.21 6.45
CA PHE A 104 -13.40 21.86 6.91
C PHE A 104 -12.60 21.51 8.16
N PHE A 105 -11.35 21.93 8.27
CA PHE A 105 -10.49 21.62 9.40
C PHE A 105 -10.66 22.59 10.60
N LYS A 106 -11.37 23.69 10.41
CA LYS A 106 -11.62 24.65 11.49
C LYS A 106 -12.25 23.96 12.72
N GLY A 107 -11.57 24.06 13.87
CA GLY A 107 -12.02 23.46 15.13
C GLY A 107 -11.85 21.94 15.23
N LYS A 108 -11.17 21.29 14.28
CA LYS A 108 -10.85 19.87 14.31
C LYS A 108 -9.39 19.64 14.69
N ASN A 109 -9.09 18.46 15.23
CA ASN A 109 -7.71 18.01 15.41
C ASN A 109 -7.15 17.51 14.07
N ALA A 110 -7.02 18.40 13.12
CA ALA A 110 -6.54 18.14 11.78
C ALA A 110 -6.00 19.46 11.19
N ASP A 111 -5.12 19.34 10.20
CA ASP A 111 -4.50 20.49 9.56
C ASP A 111 -4.06 20.12 8.14
N PHE A 112 -3.69 21.10 7.31
CA PHE A 112 -3.11 20.85 6.00
C PHE A 112 -2.05 21.91 5.68
N PHE A 113 -1.23 21.62 4.70
CA PHE A 113 -0.32 22.60 4.11
C PHE A 113 -0.20 22.36 2.60
N GLU A 114 0.10 23.42 1.89
CA GLU A 114 0.38 23.35 0.46
C GLU A 114 1.86 23.13 0.22
N CYS A 115 2.15 22.17 -0.65
CA CYS A 115 3.50 21.90 -1.11
C CYS A 115 3.90 22.90 -2.20
N ASN A 116 5.11 23.44 -2.13
CA ASN A 116 5.73 24.05 -3.30
C ASN A 116 6.15 22.95 -4.30
N GLU A 117 6.64 23.32 -5.48
CA GLU A 117 7.00 22.37 -6.54
C GLU A 117 8.03 21.31 -6.08
N THR A 118 9.05 21.71 -5.33
CA THR A 118 10.07 20.79 -4.81
C THR A 118 9.49 19.85 -3.76
N GLU A 119 8.65 20.36 -2.86
CA GLU A 119 7.97 19.57 -1.84
C GLU A 119 6.98 18.59 -2.49
N SER A 120 6.25 19.02 -3.52
CA SER A 120 5.32 18.17 -4.28
C SER A 120 6.02 16.99 -4.93
N LYS A 121 7.13 17.24 -5.65
CA LYS A 121 7.94 16.15 -6.25
C LYS A 121 8.41 15.13 -5.20
N LYS A 122 8.82 15.58 -4.03
CA LYS A 122 9.24 14.71 -2.93
C LYS A 122 8.06 13.94 -2.32
N ALA A 123 6.91 14.58 -2.15
CA ALA A 123 5.70 13.93 -1.66
C ALA A 123 5.23 12.82 -2.63
N MET A 124 5.28 13.07 -3.94
CA MET A 124 4.94 12.08 -4.95
C MET A 124 5.97 10.92 -4.99
N LEU A 125 7.25 11.20 -4.75
CA LEU A 125 8.23 10.13 -4.62
C LEU A 125 7.88 9.17 -3.48
N HIS A 126 7.37 9.69 -2.36
CA HIS A 126 6.90 8.87 -1.24
C HIS A 126 5.85 7.83 -1.65
N ARG A 127 4.91 8.22 -2.52
CA ARG A 127 3.93 7.30 -3.11
C ARG A 127 4.58 6.15 -3.87
N TYR A 128 5.56 6.45 -4.73
CA TYR A 128 6.20 5.43 -5.57
C TYR A 128 7.12 4.47 -4.80
N VAL A 129 7.74 4.92 -3.72
CA VAL A 129 8.64 4.04 -2.95
C VAL A 129 7.89 3.09 -2.02
N SER A 130 6.58 3.27 -1.81
CA SER A 130 5.79 2.48 -0.87
C SER A 130 5.86 0.98 -1.14
N ALA A 131 5.63 0.55 -2.37
CA ALA A 131 5.66 -0.87 -2.74
C ALA A 131 7.05 -1.51 -2.53
N GLY A 132 8.12 -0.79 -2.91
CA GLY A 132 9.49 -1.25 -2.71
C GLY A 132 9.92 -1.28 -1.25
N ALA A 133 9.40 -0.37 -0.44
CA ALA A 133 9.74 -0.26 0.97
C ALA A 133 9.28 -1.48 1.78
N PHE A 134 8.11 -2.04 1.46
CA PHE A 134 7.60 -3.23 2.16
C PHE A 134 8.47 -4.46 1.91
N GLY A 135 8.82 -4.74 0.66
CA GLY A 135 9.71 -5.84 0.31
C GLY A 135 11.07 -5.70 1.00
N ARG A 136 11.61 -4.49 1.03
CA ARG A 136 12.87 -4.22 1.71
C ARG A 136 12.79 -4.37 3.23
N TYR A 137 11.70 -3.95 3.86
CA TYR A 137 11.47 -4.19 5.28
C TYR A 137 11.52 -5.68 5.61
N PHE A 138 10.91 -6.50 4.75
CA PHE A 138 10.90 -7.95 4.87
C PHE A 138 12.32 -8.51 4.84
N LEU A 139 13.12 -8.18 3.82
CA LEU A 139 14.51 -8.64 3.69
C LEU A 139 15.38 -8.23 4.89
N MET A 140 15.15 -7.03 5.42
CA MET A 140 15.93 -6.52 6.56
C MET A 140 15.58 -7.16 7.90
N ASN A 141 14.43 -7.81 8.01
CA ASN A 141 13.90 -8.37 9.24
C ASN A 141 13.55 -9.87 9.12
N GLU A 142 14.12 -10.59 8.17
CA GLU A 142 13.81 -12.00 7.87
C GLU A 142 13.88 -12.95 9.08
N ASN A 143 14.68 -12.60 10.11
CA ASN A 143 14.77 -13.38 11.34
C ASN A 143 13.52 -13.27 12.24
N LYS A 144 12.75 -12.18 12.10
CA LYS A 144 11.59 -11.84 12.96
C LYS A 144 10.27 -11.96 12.21
N VAL A 145 10.29 -11.69 10.92
CA VAL A 145 9.10 -11.70 10.07
C VAL A 145 8.86 -13.09 9.50
N GLY A 146 7.59 -13.46 9.42
CA GLY A 146 7.12 -14.59 8.64
C GLY A 146 6.82 -14.16 7.22
N GLU A 147 5.61 -14.41 6.76
CA GLU A 147 5.13 -13.95 5.47
C GLU A 147 4.35 -12.64 5.61
N MET A 148 4.08 -11.99 4.47
CA MET A 148 3.21 -10.83 4.39
C MET A 148 1.92 -11.22 3.68
N ILE A 149 0.79 -10.88 4.29
CA ILE A 149 -0.52 -10.95 3.66
C ILE A 149 -0.82 -9.57 3.11
N THR A 150 -1.11 -9.48 1.82
CA THR A 150 -1.56 -8.24 1.16
C THR A 150 -2.97 -8.43 0.65
N ILE A 151 -3.87 -7.55 1.03
CA ILE A 151 -5.27 -7.59 0.62
C ILE A 151 -5.65 -6.22 0.06
N ASP A 152 -6.06 -6.20 -1.20
CA ASP A 152 -6.68 -5.03 -1.80
C ASP A 152 -8.18 -5.11 -1.54
N VAL A 153 -8.68 -4.18 -0.77
CA VAL A 153 -10.06 -4.17 -0.29
C VAL A 153 -10.79 -2.90 -0.68
N ALA A 154 -11.99 -3.03 -1.19
CA ALA A 154 -12.92 -1.93 -1.41
C ALA A 154 -14.02 -1.95 -0.36
N PHE A 155 -14.20 -0.83 0.31
CA PHE A 155 -15.30 -0.64 1.25
C PHE A 155 -16.49 0.05 0.58
N SER A 156 -17.68 -0.11 1.14
CA SER A 156 -18.84 0.64 0.68
C SER A 156 -18.63 2.17 0.81
N ARG A 157 -19.23 2.95 -0.09
CA ARG A 157 -19.06 4.43 -0.13
C ARG A 157 -19.35 5.13 1.20
N ASN A 158 -20.25 4.58 1.99
CA ASN A 158 -20.67 5.17 3.27
C ASN A 158 -19.85 4.65 4.46
N GLN A 159 -18.84 3.82 4.22
CA GLN A 159 -17.98 3.32 5.27
C GLN A 159 -17.12 4.45 5.84
N LYS A 160 -17.30 4.75 7.12
CA LYS A 160 -16.56 5.82 7.80
C LYS A 160 -15.15 5.42 8.22
N LYS A 161 -14.90 4.11 8.35
CA LYS A 161 -13.60 3.55 8.71
C LYS A 161 -13.01 2.83 7.52
N TRP A 162 -11.80 3.15 7.17
CA TRP A 162 -11.06 2.58 6.03
C TRP A 162 -10.13 1.42 6.42
N PHE A 163 -10.34 0.88 7.61
CA PHE A 163 -9.66 -0.29 8.13
C PHE A 163 -10.63 -1.15 8.96
N GLU A 164 -10.32 -2.43 9.04
CA GLU A 164 -11.07 -3.42 9.77
C GLU A 164 -10.81 -3.35 11.28
N LYS A 165 -11.66 -3.96 12.06
CA LYS A 165 -11.46 -4.19 13.50
C LYS A 165 -11.13 -5.66 13.74
N LEU A 166 -9.85 -5.96 13.87
CA LEU A 166 -9.40 -7.32 14.15
C LEU A 166 -9.55 -7.67 15.64
N PRO A 167 -9.96 -8.91 15.96
CA PRO A 167 -9.88 -9.44 17.31
C PRO A 167 -8.45 -9.44 17.85
N GLU A 168 -8.29 -9.29 19.15
CA GLU A 168 -6.98 -9.25 19.81
C GLU A 168 -6.12 -10.49 19.49
N LYS A 169 -6.75 -11.67 19.40
CA LYS A 169 -6.09 -12.92 19.03
C LYS A 169 -5.39 -12.82 17.67
N LEU A 170 -6.05 -12.21 16.67
CA LEU A 170 -5.43 -11.96 15.35
C LEU A 170 -4.37 -10.86 15.43
N ASN A 171 -4.64 -9.77 16.14
CA ASN A 171 -3.69 -8.67 16.29
C ASN A 171 -2.34 -9.14 16.84
N LYS A 172 -2.33 -10.13 17.74
CA LYS A 172 -1.09 -10.71 18.30
C LYS A 172 -0.23 -11.48 17.29
N LEU A 173 -0.78 -11.86 16.14
CA LEU A 173 -0.06 -12.59 15.08
C LEU A 173 0.79 -11.67 14.21
N PHE A 174 0.56 -10.37 14.24
CA PHE A 174 1.24 -9.40 13.37
C PHE A 174 2.40 -8.70 14.08
N ILE A 175 3.44 -8.41 13.32
CA ILE A 175 4.50 -7.48 13.71
C ILE A 175 4.05 -6.05 13.40
N LYS A 176 3.47 -5.85 12.20
CA LYS A 176 2.93 -4.57 11.74
C LYS A 176 1.70 -4.78 10.89
N LYS A 177 0.84 -3.77 10.90
CA LYS A 177 -0.28 -3.61 9.98
C LYS A 177 -0.08 -2.29 9.28
N LEU A 178 -0.07 -2.31 7.96
CA LEU A 178 0.23 -1.15 7.14
C LEU A 178 -0.98 -0.88 6.24
N TYR A 179 -1.49 0.33 6.34
CA TYR A 179 -2.68 0.75 5.63
C TYR A 179 -2.37 1.94 4.75
N TYR A 180 -2.68 1.84 3.49
CA TYR A 180 -2.64 2.94 2.53
C TYR A 180 -3.71 2.69 1.46
N GLY A 181 -4.02 3.70 0.63
CA GLY A 181 -5.06 3.48 -0.36
C GLY A 181 -5.35 4.67 -1.23
N HIS A 182 -6.33 4.47 -2.11
CA HIS A 182 -6.81 5.42 -3.10
C HIS A 182 -8.22 5.87 -2.74
N LEU A 183 -8.36 7.11 -2.28
CA LEU A 183 -9.64 7.61 -1.78
C LEU A 183 -10.74 7.65 -2.85
N PHE A 184 -10.40 7.99 -4.08
CA PHE A 184 -11.43 8.18 -5.12
C PHE A 184 -12.09 6.89 -5.58
N CYS A 185 -11.37 5.80 -5.62
CA CYS A 185 -11.94 4.50 -5.97
C CYS A 185 -12.33 3.66 -4.74
N HIS A 186 -12.10 4.17 -3.51
CA HIS A 186 -12.34 3.46 -2.26
C HIS A 186 -11.60 2.11 -2.15
N VAL A 187 -10.45 2.00 -2.80
CA VAL A 187 -9.58 0.84 -2.72
C VAL A 187 -8.47 1.10 -1.73
N PHE A 188 -8.30 0.17 -0.80
CA PHE A 188 -7.30 0.24 0.25
C PHE A 188 -6.41 -1.00 0.21
N HIS A 189 -5.12 -0.77 0.40
CA HIS A 189 -4.11 -1.82 0.50
C HIS A 189 -3.84 -2.08 1.97
N HIS A 190 -4.21 -3.25 2.44
CA HIS A 190 -3.98 -3.68 3.79
C HIS A 190 -2.88 -4.75 3.81
N ASN A 191 -1.74 -4.41 4.39
CA ASN A 191 -0.59 -5.30 4.48
C ASN A 191 -0.38 -5.73 5.93
N TYR A 192 -0.40 -7.03 6.15
CA TYR A 192 -0.21 -7.65 7.46
C TYR A 192 1.12 -8.40 7.48
N ILE A 193 2.09 -7.88 8.21
CA ILE A 193 3.38 -8.53 8.38
C ILE A 193 3.28 -9.51 9.54
N LEU A 194 3.32 -10.79 9.23
CA LEU A 194 3.18 -11.87 10.20
C LEU A 194 4.45 -12.08 11.03
N LYS A 195 4.27 -12.55 12.25
CA LYS A 195 5.35 -13.10 13.04
C LYS A 195 5.84 -14.40 12.43
N LYS A 196 7.11 -14.73 12.62
CA LYS A 196 7.69 -15.99 12.15
C LYS A 196 6.95 -17.18 12.73
N GLY A 197 6.65 -18.19 11.89
CA GLY A 197 5.93 -19.41 12.28
C GLY A 197 4.40 -19.29 12.27
N VAL A 198 3.85 -18.11 11.96
CA VAL A 198 2.40 -17.96 11.77
C VAL A 198 2.00 -18.44 10.37
N CYS A 199 0.96 -19.26 10.28
CA CYS A 199 0.42 -19.76 9.02
C CYS A 199 -0.33 -18.66 8.26
N PRO A 200 0.12 -18.24 7.06
CA PRO A 200 -0.50 -17.14 6.31
C PRO A 200 -1.90 -17.50 5.82
N ASP A 201 -2.10 -18.69 5.27
CA ASP A 201 -3.41 -19.09 4.68
C ASP A 201 -4.53 -19.09 5.73
N LYS A 202 -4.25 -19.66 6.91
CA LYS A 202 -5.21 -19.65 8.01
C LYS A 202 -5.52 -18.24 8.48
N THR A 203 -4.50 -17.42 8.63
CA THR A 203 -4.65 -16.04 9.08
C THR A 203 -5.41 -15.22 8.05
N MET A 204 -5.08 -15.36 6.76
CA MET A 204 -5.82 -14.73 5.66
C MET A 204 -7.29 -15.13 5.68
N SER A 205 -7.59 -16.42 5.80
CA SER A 205 -8.97 -16.90 5.86
C SER A 205 -9.77 -16.27 7.01
N GLU A 206 -9.15 -16.06 8.16
CA GLU A 206 -9.81 -15.39 9.29
C GLU A 206 -10.05 -13.89 9.04
N ILE A 207 -9.10 -13.20 8.39
CA ILE A 207 -9.26 -11.80 7.99
C ILE A 207 -10.37 -11.64 6.95
N LEU A 208 -10.40 -12.50 5.92
CA LEU A 208 -11.40 -12.47 4.86
C LEU A 208 -12.82 -12.65 5.41
N LYS A 209 -13.02 -13.51 6.41
CA LYS A 209 -14.31 -13.64 7.11
C LYS A 209 -14.76 -12.34 7.79
N ILE A 210 -13.82 -11.52 8.25
CA ILE A 210 -14.13 -10.22 8.84
C ILE A 210 -14.53 -9.24 7.75
N TYR A 211 -13.83 -9.25 6.60
CA TYR A 211 -14.21 -8.44 5.44
C TYR A 211 -15.59 -8.80 4.90
N ASP A 212 -15.90 -10.09 4.81
CA ASP A 212 -17.24 -10.55 4.40
C ASP A 212 -18.34 -10.01 5.32
N LYS A 213 -18.11 -10.02 6.64
CA LYS A 213 -19.07 -9.51 7.62
C LYS A 213 -19.34 -8.01 7.51
N ILE A 214 -18.35 -7.23 7.07
CA ILE A 214 -18.50 -5.78 6.88
C ILE A 214 -18.88 -5.40 5.44
N GLY A 215 -19.14 -6.39 4.59
CA GLY A 215 -19.54 -6.17 3.19
C GLY A 215 -18.45 -5.58 2.31
N ALA A 216 -17.18 -5.84 2.63
CA ALA A 216 -16.07 -5.40 1.81
C ALA A 216 -15.87 -6.32 0.60
N GLU A 217 -15.45 -5.74 -0.53
CA GLU A 217 -15.09 -6.48 -1.73
C GLU A 217 -13.58 -6.66 -1.83
N TYR A 218 -13.17 -7.87 -2.20
CA TYR A 218 -11.75 -8.23 -2.39
C TYR A 218 -11.63 -9.37 -3.42
N PRO A 219 -10.54 -9.44 -4.19
CA PRO A 219 -9.55 -8.39 -4.38
C PRO A 219 -10.16 -7.22 -5.15
N ALA A 220 -9.84 -6.00 -4.74
CA ALA A 220 -10.41 -4.80 -5.36
C ALA A 220 -9.60 -4.31 -6.57
N GLU A 221 -8.29 -4.57 -6.60
CA GLU A 221 -7.39 -4.04 -7.63
C GLU A 221 -6.40 -5.11 -8.15
N HIS A 222 -5.59 -5.69 -7.27
CA HIS A 222 -4.53 -6.64 -7.62
C HIS A 222 -4.86 -8.07 -7.19
N ASN A 223 -4.13 -9.04 -7.75
CA ASN A 223 -4.23 -10.46 -7.40
C ASN A 223 -5.56 -11.14 -7.74
N VAL A 224 -6.36 -10.52 -8.59
CA VAL A 224 -7.57 -11.18 -9.11
C VAL A 224 -7.15 -12.45 -9.85
N GLY A 225 -7.53 -13.58 -9.29
CA GLY A 225 -7.30 -14.86 -9.93
C GLY A 225 -6.09 -15.64 -9.48
N HIS A 226 -5.18 -15.04 -8.70
CA HIS A 226 -4.02 -15.75 -8.17
C HIS A 226 -4.23 -16.20 -6.74
N GLU A 227 -4.56 -15.30 -5.85
CA GLU A 227 -4.66 -15.58 -4.41
C GLU A 227 -6.09 -15.88 -3.96
N TYR A 228 -7.08 -15.27 -4.61
CA TYR A 228 -8.47 -15.30 -4.16
C TYR A 228 -9.37 -16.02 -5.14
N LYS A 229 -10.34 -16.78 -4.60
CA LYS A 229 -11.43 -17.32 -5.38
C LYS A 229 -12.43 -16.21 -5.69
N ALA A 230 -12.81 -16.08 -6.97
CA ALA A 230 -13.84 -15.14 -7.38
C ALA A 230 -15.17 -15.42 -6.67
N LYS A 231 -15.80 -14.37 -6.15
CA LYS A 231 -17.19 -14.48 -5.65
C LYS A 231 -18.12 -14.86 -6.78
N SER A 232 -19.22 -15.51 -6.46
CA SER A 232 -20.13 -16.11 -7.47
C SER A 232 -20.66 -15.10 -8.50
N HIS A 233 -20.89 -13.86 -8.11
CA HIS A 233 -21.34 -12.81 -9.04
C HIS A 233 -20.23 -12.41 -10.03
N LEU A 234 -18.97 -12.38 -9.59
CA LEU A 234 -17.81 -12.09 -10.43
C LEU A 234 -17.53 -13.24 -11.41
N GLU A 235 -17.64 -14.49 -10.96
CA GLU A 235 -17.55 -15.65 -11.86
C GLU A 235 -18.63 -15.61 -12.96
N LYS A 236 -19.87 -15.30 -12.60
CA LYS A 236 -20.96 -15.12 -13.58
C LYS A 236 -20.67 -14.02 -14.58
N PHE A 237 -20.10 -12.91 -14.12
CA PHE A 237 -19.71 -11.81 -14.97
C PHE A 237 -18.60 -12.21 -15.95
N TYR A 238 -17.57 -12.92 -15.51
CA TYR A 238 -16.54 -13.44 -16.40
C TYR A 238 -17.09 -14.39 -17.45
N ARG A 239 -17.99 -15.31 -17.07
CA ARG A 239 -18.66 -16.22 -18.02
C ARG A 239 -19.53 -15.49 -19.05
N GLY A 240 -20.11 -14.36 -18.65
CA GLY A 240 -20.88 -13.51 -19.57
C GLY A 240 -20.02 -12.80 -20.59
N LEU A 241 -18.83 -12.33 -20.20
CA LEU A 241 -17.88 -11.64 -21.08
C LEU A 241 -17.12 -12.60 -22.00
N ASP A 242 -16.76 -13.77 -21.50
CA ASP A 242 -16.01 -14.79 -22.23
C ASP A 242 -16.65 -16.17 -22.07
N PRO A 243 -17.74 -16.45 -22.81
CA PRO A 243 -18.46 -17.73 -22.75
C PRO A 243 -17.58 -18.93 -23.09
N THR A 244 -16.54 -18.72 -23.88
CA THR A 244 -15.62 -19.78 -24.32
C THR A 244 -14.49 -20.04 -23.33
N ASN A 245 -14.28 -19.15 -22.36
CA ASN A 245 -13.17 -19.20 -21.44
C ASN A 245 -11.79 -19.20 -22.14
N PHE A 246 -11.65 -18.32 -23.13
CA PHE A 246 -10.49 -18.28 -24.02
C PHE A 246 -9.44 -17.26 -23.54
N PHE A 247 -9.90 -16.07 -23.10
CA PHE A 247 -8.97 -14.96 -22.82
C PHE A 247 -8.19 -15.15 -21.51
N ASN A 248 -8.80 -15.65 -20.46
CA ASN A 248 -8.16 -15.75 -19.15
C ASN A 248 -8.63 -17.00 -18.37
N PRO A 249 -8.35 -18.22 -18.88
CA PRO A 249 -8.78 -19.45 -18.23
C PRO A 249 -8.25 -19.56 -16.80
N GLY A 250 -9.14 -19.76 -15.82
CA GLY A 250 -8.78 -19.89 -14.43
C GLY A 250 -8.68 -18.58 -13.64
N ILE A 251 -9.02 -17.43 -14.25
CA ILE A 251 -9.12 -16.16 -13.52
C ILE A 251 -10.05 -16.33 -12.31
N GLY A 252 -9.67 -15.74 -11.17
CA GLY A 252 -10.45 -15.88 -9.95
C GLY A 252 -10.49 -17.30 -9.38
N LYS A 253 -9.51 -18.17 -9.69
CA LYS A 253 -9.55 -19.60 -9.37
C LYS A 253 -10.80 -20.31 -9.87
N THR A 254 -11.34 -19.85 -11.00
CA THR A 254 -12.47 -20.46 -11.72
C THR A 254 -11.98 -21.59 -12.64
N SER A 255 -12.86 -22.11 -13.49
CA SER A 255 -12.52 -23.19 -14.43
C SER A 255 -11.41 -22.77 -15.42
N LYS A 256 -10.47 -23.68 -15.68
CA LYS A 256 -9.47 -23.56 -16.74
C LYS A 256 -9.89 -24.24 -18.05
N LYS A 257 -11.07 -24.86 -18.06
CA LYS A 257 -11.55 -25.63 -19.20
C LYS A 257 -12.32 -24.76 -20.20
N ILE A 258 -12.24 -25.12 -21.48
CA ILE A 258 -13.02 -24.50 -22.56
C ILE A 258 -14.52 -24.55 -22.21
N ASN A 259 -15.23 -23.46 -22.51
CA ASN A 259 -16.64 -23.26 -22.19
C ASN A 259 -16.94 -23.47 -20.69
N TRP A 260 -15.99 -23.31 -19.82
CA TRP A 260 -16.12 -23.40 -18.34
C TRP A 260 -16.53 -24.79 -17.81
N LYS A 261 -16.48 -25.84 -18.63
CA LYS A 261 -16.96 -27.21 -18.32
C LYS A 261 -15.83 -28.16 -17.93
#